data_cc4af12d96906b2dc7ee4641419a0991
#
_entry.id   cc4af12d96906b2dc7ee4641419a0991
#
_cell.length_a   1.000
_cell.length_b   1.000
_cell.length_c   1.000
_cell.angle_alpha   90.00
_cell.angle_beta   90.00
_cell.angle_gamma   90.00
#
_symmetry.space_group_name_H-M   'P 1'
#
loop_
_entity.id
_entity.type
_entity.pdbx_description
1 polymer ?
#
loop_
_entity_poly.entity_id
_entity_poly.type
_entity_poly.pdbx_seq_one_letter_code
_entity_poly.pdbx_strand_id
1 'polypeptide(L)'
;MPLTMVRFSSPSAILNFSSEKLRKMLNMDSFDWAELGHTDLLPAGHQLGTPELLFEKIEDDVIQAQVDKLLATKKANEAATYKANPIKPTIAFEDFEKLDIRVGTVLECEAVPKMKKLLKFKIADGLENRTIVSGIAQHYKPEELVGKQVLFIANLAPRQFKNGLVSEGMILSAENYDGSLAVTSLLKEVKPGSEVK
;
A
#
# COMPACT_ATOMS: atom_id res chain seq x y z
N MET A 1 23.43 5.79 21.45
CA MET A 1 24.03 4.47 21.68
C MET A 1 25.37 4.44 20.98
N PRO A 2 26.49 4.11 21.64
CA PRO A 2 27.78 4.01 20.99
C PRO A 2 27.75 2.80 20.02
N LEU A 3 28.14 3.03 18.79
CA LEU A 3 28.39 1.97 17.82
C LEU A 3 29.53 1.08 18.37
N THR A 4 29.17 -0.10 18.82
CA THR A 4 30.15 -1.10 19.23
C THR A 4 30.87 -1.55 17.97
N MET A 5 32.10 -1.13 17.83
CA MET A 5 32.99 -1.52 16.72
C MET A 5 33.26 -3.03 16.88
N VAL A 6 32.59 -3.86 16.09
CA VAL A 6 32.87 -5.29 16.05
C VAL A 6 34.22 -5.48 15.38
N ARG A 7 35.23 -5.88 16.15
CA ARG A 7 36.53 -6.28 15.62
C ARG A 7 36.41 -7.70 15.06
N PHE A 8 36.48 -7.83 13.76
CA PHE A 8 36.63 -9.13 13.09
C PHE A 8 38.07 -9.60 13.23
N SER A 9 38.30 -10.72 13.89
CA SER A 9 39.63 -11.28 14.14
C SER A 9 40.05 -12.33 13.11
N SER A 10 39.16 -12.72 12.21
CA SER A 10 39.44 -13.69 11.14
C SER A 10 38.54 -13.49 9.91
N PRO A 11 38.92 -13.94 8.69
CA PRO A 11 38.07 -13.92 7.51
C PRO A 11 36.73 -14.60 7.69
N SER A 12 36.66 -15.66 8.50
CA SER A 12 35.43 -16.38 8.82
C SER A 12 34.39 -15.53 9.55
N ALA A 13 34.77 -14.42 10.20
CA ALA A 13 33.86 -13.52 10.88
C ALA A 13 32.99 -12.67 9.93
N ILE A 14 33.34 -12.57 8.65
CA ILE A 14 32.60 -11.79 7.65
C ILE A 14 31.52 -12.65 6.96
N LEU A 15 31.87 -13.91 6.63
CA LEU A 15 30.98 -14.88 5.96
C LEU A 15 30.98 -16.18 6.74
N ASN A 16 30.48 -16.15 7.95
CA ASN A 16 30.67 -17.21 8.95
C ASN A 16 30.36 -18.62 8.41
N PHE A 17 29.19 -18.82 7.84
CA PHE A 17 28.76 -20.15 7.38
C PHE A 17 29.57 -20.64 6.16
N SER A 18 29.77 -19.77 5.16
CA SER A 18 30.43 -20.14 3.91
C SER A 18 31.93 -20.34 4.09
N SER A 19 32.59 -19.51 4.90
CA SER A 19 34.01 -19.64 5.19
C SER A 19 34.31 -20.88 6.04
N GLU A 20 33.46 -21.22 7.01
CA GLU A 20 33.60 -22.48 7.77
C GLU A 20 33.40 -23.72 6.91
N LYS A 21 32.38 -23.73 6.04
CA LYS A 21 32.17 -24.81 5.07
C LYS A 21 33.37 -24.97 4.16
N LEU A 22 33.85 -23.87 3.57
CA LEU A 22 35.03 -23.89 2.69
C LEU A 22 36.26 -24.40 3.44
N ARG A 23 36.51 -23.96 4.66
CA ARG A 23 37.63 -24.41 5.49
C ARG A 23 37.56 -25.93 5.74
N LYS A 24 36.37 -26.46 6.04
CA LYS A 24 36.18 -27.93 6.22
C LYS A 24 36.42 -28.68 4.92
N MET A 25 35.94 -28.17 3.78
CA MET A 25 36.22 -28.79 2.47
C MET A 25 37.71 -28.75 2.09
N LEU A 26 38.41 -27.71 2.49
CA LEU A 26 39.84 -27.60 2.30
C LEU A 26 40.64 -28.36 3.37
N ASN A 27 39.96 -28.91 4.41
CA ASN A 27 40.61 -29.57 5.55
C ASN A 27 41.73 -28.74 6.18
N MET A 28 41.43 -27.43 6.36
CA MET A 28 42.34 -26.44 6.94
C MET A 28 41.96 -26.04 8.34
N ASP A 29 42.97 -25.74 9.16
CA ASP A 29 42.77 -25.05 10.43
C ASP A 29 42.39 -23.56 10.23
N SER A 30 41.91 -22.88 11.28
CA SER A 30 41.66 -21.45 11.22
C SER A 30 43.00 -20.69 11.04
N PHE A 31 42.99 -19.67 10.20
CA PHE A 31 44.16 -18.80 9.98
C PHE A 31 43.80 -17.34 10.21
N ASP A 32 44.83 -16.51 10.48
CA ASP A 32 44.65 -15.08 10.73
C ASP A 32 44.66 -14.29 9.40
N TRP A 33 44.13 -13.07 9.45
CA TRP A 33 44.17 -12.10 8.34
C TRP A 33 45.58 -11.80 7.88
N ALA A 34 46.57 -11.88 8.78
CA ALA A 34 47.97 -11.69 8.45
C ALA A 34 48.52 -12.73 7.49
N GLU A 35 47.91 -13.90 7.40
CA GLU A 35 48.31 -15.02 6.55
C GLU A 35 47.69 -14.95 5.16
N LEU A 36 46.79 -14.01 4.91
CA LEU A 36 46.16 -13.82 3.62
C LEU A 36 47.18 -13.39 2.56
N GLY A 37 47.20 -14.10 1.41
CA GLY A 37 48.09 -13.84 0.31
C GLY A 37 49.36 -14.70 0.30
N HIS A 38 49.60 -15.52 1.33
CA HIS A 38 50.64 -16.54 1.29
C HIS A 38 50.24 -17.65 0.31
N THR A 39 51.21 -18.10 -0.49
CA THR A 39 51.00 -19.12 -1.55
C THR A 39 51.18 -20.55 -1.05
N ASP A 40 51.63 -20.72 0.19
CA ASP A 40 52.02 -21.99 0.85
C ASP A 40 51.00 -22.44 1.93
N LEU A 41 49.83 -21.85 1.99
CA LEU A 41 48.78 -22.24 2.90
C LEU A 41 48.29 -23.70 2.73
N LEU A 42 48.41 -24.24 1.52
CA LEU A 42 48.13 -25.63 1.19
C LEU A 42 49.36 -26.29 0.60
N PRO A 43 50.11 -27.11 1.36
CA PRO A 43 51.31 -27.78 0.87
C PRO A 43 50.96 -28.83 -0.19
N ALA A 44 51.97 -29.14 -1.06
CA ALA A 44 51.79 -30.19 -2.05
C ALA A 44 51.45 -31.55 -1.38
N GLY A 45 50.40 -32.21 -1.87
CA GLY A 45 49.93 -33.48 -1.30
C GLY A 45 48.93 -33.31 -0.14
N HIS A 46 48.48 -32.08 0.17
CA HIS A 46 47.45 -31.85 1.17
C HIS A 46 46.15 -32.58 0.79
N GLN A 47 45.58 -33.28 1.75
CA GLN A 47 44.32 -34.02 1.56
C GLN A 47 43.11 -33.10 1.79
N LEU A 48 42.33 -32.91 0.75
CA LEU A 48 41.08 -32.15 0.81
C LEU A 48 40.00 -32.95 1.53
N GLY A 49 39.06 -32.24 2.18
CA GLY A 49 37.84 -32.81 2.75
C GLY A 49 36.80 -33.10 1.69
N THR A 50 35.60 -33.51 2.14
CA THR A 50 34.49 -33.82 1.25
C THR A 50 33.90 -32.53 0.65
N PRO A 51 33.76 -32.41 -0.69
CA PRO A 51 33.19 -31.24 -1.32
C PRO A 51 31.67 -31.18 -1.05
N GLU A 52 31.20 -29.98 -0.71
CA GLU A 52 29.77 -29.66 -0.53
C GLU A 52 29.42 -28.39 -1.32
N LEU A 53 28.14 -28.22 -1.62
CA LEU A 53 27.67 -26.93 -2.17
C LEU A 53 27.77 -25.83 -1.11
N LEU A 54 28.50 -24.76 -1.41
CA LEU A 54 28.62 -23.59 -0.53
C LEU A 54 27.32 -22.81 -0.45
N PHE A 55 26.65 -22.69 -1.58
CA PHE A 55 25.41 -21.94 -1.72
C PHE A 55 24.37 -22.80 -2.43
N GLU A 56 23.17 -22.74 -1.94
CA GLU A 56 22.01 -23.31 -2.60
C GLU A 56 21.26 -22.20 -3.35
N LYS A 57 20.59 -22.58 -4.44
CA LYS A 57 19.71 -21.64 -5.15
C LYS A 57 18.54 -21.28 -4.23
N ILE A 58 18.29 -19.99 -4.08
CA ILE A 58 17.09 -19.54 -3.37
C ILE A 58 15.90 -19.68 -4.33
N GLU A 59 14.92 -20.48 -3.94
CA GLU A 59 13.73 -20.70 -4.75
C GLU A 59 12.81 -19.47 -4.71
N ASP A 60 12.01 -19.30 -5.78
CA ASP A 60 11.19 -18.10 -5.98
C ASP A 60 10.12 -17.92 -4.90
N ASP A 61 9.62 -19.01 -4.32
CA ASP A 61 8.66 -18.99 -3.20
C ASP A 61 9.27 -18.38 -1.93
N VAL A 62 10.53 -18.67 -1.64
CA VAL A 62 11.25 -18.09 -0.50
C VAL A 62 11.47 -16.58 -0.71
N ILE A 63 11.81 -16.19 -1.95
CA ILE A 63 11.95 -14.77 -2.31
C ILE A 63 10.60 -14.07 -2.14
N GLN A 64 9.52 -14.66 -2.66
CA GLN A 64 8.19 -14.08 -2.57
C GLN A 64 7.73 -13.92 -1.12
N ALA A 65 7.96 -14.91 -0.28
CA ALA A 65 7.64 -14.84 1.15
C ALA A 65 8.37 -13.68 1.86
N GLN A 66 9.64 -13.41 1.50
CA GLN A 66 10.38 -12.26 2.05
C GLN A 66 9.86 -10.92 1.51
N VAL A 67 9.50 -10.84 0.25
CA VAL A 67 8.87 -9.66 -0.36
C VAL A 67 7.56 -9.34 0.33
N ASP A 68 6.69 -10.34 0.52
CA ASP A 68 5.41 -10.17 1.18
C ASP A 68 5.56 -9.70 2.63
N LYS A 69 6.54 -10.27 3.36
CA LYS A 69 6.88 -9.82 4.72
C LYS A 69 7.35 -8.37 4.76
N LEU A 70 8.20 -7.96 3.82
CA LEU A 70 8.67 -6.58 3.72
C LEU A 70 7.52 -5.61 3.40
N LEU A 71 6.65 -5.98 2.46
CA LEU A 71 5.48 -5.17 2.12
C LEU A 71 4.50 -5.04 3.29
N ALA A 72 4.24 -6.13 4.02
CA ALA A 72 3.42 -6.09 5.23
C ALA A 72 4.02 -5.19 6.31
N THR A 73 5.34 -5.29 6.55
CA THR A 73 6.05 -4.46 7.51
C THR A 73 6.03 -2.98 7.10
N LYS A 74 6.24 -2.69 5.81
CA LYS A 74 6.14 -1.32 5.28
C LYS A 74 4.75 -0.75 5.53
N LYS A 75 3.69 -1.48 5.19
CA LYS A 75 2.30 -1.06 5.40
C LYS A 75 1.99 -0.82 6.89
N ALA A 76 2.47 -1.69 7.77
CA ALA A 76 2.31 -1.53 9.21
C ALA A 76 3.02 -0.27 9.74
N ASN A 77 4.23 0.01 9.27
CA ASN A 77 5.00 1.18 9.66
C ASN A 77 4.35 2.48 9.15
N GLU A 78 3.87 2.50 7.91
CA GLU A 78 3.15 3.64 7.34
C GLU A 78 1.87 3.93 8.13
N ALA A 79 1.10 2.90 8.50
CA ALA A 79 -0.07 3.04 9.35
C ALA A 79 0.27 3.58 10.74
N ALA A 80 1.35 3.09 11.35
CA ALA A 80 1.79 3.54 12.68
C ALA A 80 2.33 4.97 12.71
N THR A 81 2.86 5.46 11.59
CA THR A 81 3.40 6.82 11.46
C THR A 81 2.38 7.84 10.95
N TYR A 82 1.20 7.38 10.53
CA TYR A 82 0.14 8.26 10.03
C TYR A 82 -0.27 9.27 11.10
N LYS A 83 -0.23 10.54 10.71
CA LYS A 83 -0.77 11.64 11.50
C LYS A 83 -1.94 12.25 10.78
N ALA A 84 -3.09 12.30 11.45
CA ALA A 84 -4.25 13.00 10.91
C ALA A 84 -3.93 14.48 10.64
N ASN A 85 -4.51 15.02 9.57
CA ASN A 85 -4.41 16.44 9.29
C ASN A 85 -4.96 17.27 10.47
N PRO A 86 -4.41 18.44 10.75
CA PRO A 86 -4.94 19.31 11.80
C PRO A 86 -6.40 19.67 11.50
N ILE A 87 -7.18 19.82 12.57
CA ILE A 87 -8.57 20.25 12.46
C ILE A 87 -8.62 21.64 11.82
N LYS A 88 -9.49 21.80 10.83
CA LYS A 88 -9.73 23.08 10.18
C LYS A 88 -10.30 24.11 11.17
N PRO A 89 -10.23 25.40 10.86
CA PRO A 89 -10.86 26.45 11.68
C PRO A 89 -12.33 26.15 11.97
N THR A 90 -12.76 26.50 13.17
CA THR A 90 -14.17 26.37 13.58
C THR A 90 -15.08 27.15 12.66
N ILE A 91 -16.19 26.54 12.26
CA ILE A 91 -17.26 27.18 11.49
C ILE A 91 -18.50 27.28 12.37
N ALA A 92 -19.39 28.22 12.06
CA ALA A 92 -20.69 28.31 12.71
C ALA A 92 -21.63 27.19 12.22
N PHE A 93 -22.63 26.84 13.03
CA PHE A 93 -23.62 25.81 12.68
C PHE A 93 -24.39 26.19 11.42
N GLU A 94 -24.69 27.48 11.25
CA GLU A 94 -25.34 28.05 10.07
C GLU A 94 -24.55 27.83 8.78
N ASP A 95 -23.21 27.65 8.86
CA ASP A 95 -22.38 27.32 7.69
C ASP A 95 -22.51 25.86 7.32
N PHE A 96 -22.70 24.98 8.30
CA PHE A 96 -22.99 23.57 8.07
C PHE A 96 -24.38 23.37 7.46
N GLU A 97 -25.40 24.07 7.95
CA GLU A 97 -26.77 24.02 7.43
C GLU A 97 -26.90 24.43 5.96
N LYS A 98 -25.94 25.17 5.43
CA LYS A 98 -25.90 25.50 3.99
C LYS A 98 -25.58 24.30 3.10
N LEU A 99 -25.05 23.20 3.68
CA LEU A 99 -24.73 21.99 2.93
C LEU A 99 -25.95 21.07 2.90
N ASP A 100 -26.42 20.73 1.72
CA ASP A 100 -27.45 19.71 1.53
C ASP A 100 -26.78 18.35 1.30
N ILE A 101 -26.53 17.63 2.41
CA ILE A 101 -25.94 16.28 2.38
C ILE A 101 -27.08 15.26 2.39
N ARG A 102 -27.10 14.39 1.38
CA ARG A 102 -28.16 13.39 1.20
C ARG A 102 -27.62 11.99 1.00
N VAL A 103 -28.51 11.04 1.25
CA VAL A 103 -28.29 9.63 0.92
C VAL A 103 -28.84 9.36 -0.47
N GLY A 104 -28.04 8.75 -1.34
CA GLY A 104 -28.49 8.32 -2.65
C GLY A 104 -28.16 6.86 -2.89
N THR A 105 -28.99 6.17 -3.66
CA THR A 105 -28.72 4.81 -4.11
C THR A 105 -28.09 4.84 -5.50
N VAL A 106 -26.98 4.17 -5.66
CA VAL A 106 -26.29 4.06 -6.95
C VAL A 106 -27.09 3.12 -7.85
N LEU A 107 -27.68 3.65 -8.90
CA LEU A 107 -28.42 2.88 -9.91
C LEU A 107 -27.49 2.30 -10.96
N GLU A 108 -26.59 3.12 -11.46
CA GLU A 108 -25.64 2.79 -12.51
C GLU A 108 -24.27 3.37 -12.17
N CYS A 109 -23.23 2.65 -12.50
CA CYS A 109 -21.84 3.11 -12.36
C CYS A 109 -21.05 2.69 -13.61
N GLU A 110 -20.35 3.63 -14.23
CA GLU A 110 -19.60 3.41 -15.48
C GLU A 110 -18.22 4.04 -15.41
N ALA A 111 -17.23 3.38 -16.00
CA ALA A 111 -15.92 4.01 -16.21
C ALA A 111 -16.01 5.07 -17.31
N VAL A 112 -15.43 6.24 -17.07
CA VAL A 112 -15.44 7.34 -18.05
C VAL A 112 -14.40 7.08 -19.14
N PRO A 113 -14.79 6.98 -20.43
CA PRO A 113 -13.85 6.76 -21.53
C PRO A 113 -12.75 7.81 -21.55
N LYS A 114 -11.49 7.38 -21.77
CA LYS A 114 -10.28 8.21 -21.79
C LYS A 114 -9.91 8.90 -20.46
N MET A 115 -10.63 8.65 -19.37
CA MET A 115 -10.36 9.19 -18.04
C MET A 115 -10.25 8.09 -16.98
N LYS A 116 -9.09 7.41 -16.94
CA LYS A 116 -8.83 6.21 -16.10
C LYS A 116 -9.07 6.40 -14.60
N LYS A 117 -9.24 7.63 -14.11
CA LYS A 117 -9.45 7.92 -12.69
C LYS A 117 -10.91 8.19 -12.34
N LEU A 118 -11.80 8.33 -13.33
CA LEU A 118 -13.16 8.79 -13.10
C LEU A 118 -14.19 7.67 -13.30
N LEU A 119 -15.14 7.60 -12.37
CA LEU A 119 -16.39 6.87 -12.52
C LEU A 119 -17.54 7.86 -12.65
N LYS A 120 -18.48 7.55 -13.53
CA LYS A 120 -19.75 8.25 -13.69
C LYS A 120 -20.83 7.44 -12.99
N PHE A 121 -21.56 8.10 -12.12
CA PHE A 121 -22.63 7.53 -11.34
C PHE A 121 -23.96 8.11 -11.78
N LYS A 122 -24.98 7.27 -11.77
CA LYS A 122 -26.37 7.66 -11.79
C LYS A 122 -26.97 7.30 -10.44
N ILE A 123 -27.37 8.29 -9.67
CA ILE A 123 -27.79 8.16 -8.28
C ILE A 123 -29.24 8.55 -8.15
N ALA A 124 -30.06 7.69 -7.57
CA ALA A 124 -31.42 8.03 -7.13
C ALA A 124 -31.33 8.80 -5.82
N ASP A 125 -31.77 10.06 -5.81
CA ASP A 125 -31.77 10.93 -4.63
C ASP A 125 -33.15 11.09 -3.98
N GLY A 126 -34.11 10.29 -4.43
CA GLY A 126 -35.50 10.34 -3.92
C GLY A 126 -36.36 11.41 -4.58
N LEU A 127 -35.77 12.35 -5.33
CA LEU A 127 -36.48 13.36 -6.12
C LEU A 127 -36.33 13.06 -7.62
N GLU A 128 -35.10 12.86 -8.05
CA GLU A 128 -34.72 12.60 -9.41
C GLU A 128 -33.48 11.69 -9.50
N ASN A 129 -33.03 11.41 -10.71
CA ASN A 129 -31.78 10.68 -10.93
C ASN A 129 -30.68 11.67 -11.30
N ARG A 130 -29.67 11.80 -10.45
CA ARG A 130 -28.53 12.68 -10.66
C ARG A 130 -27.35 11.99 -11.30
N THR A 131 -26.64 12.72 -12.12
CA THR A 131 -25.32 12.30 -12.61
C THR A 131 -24.24 12.89 -11.73
N ILE A 132 -23.40 12.04 -11.11
CA ILE A 132 -22.24 12.48 -10.34
C ILE A 132 -20.99 11.79 -10.90
N VAL A 133 -19.90 12.56 -11.02
CA VAL A 133 -18.60 12.06 -11.48
C VAL A 133 -17.61 12.14 -10.32
N SER A 134 -16.99 11.01 -9.99
CA SER A 134 -16.04 10.91 -8.87
C SER A 134 -14.71 10.29 -9.29
N GLY A 135 -13.63 10.72 -8.65
CA GLY A 135 -12.25 10.31 -8.94
C GLY A 135 -11.81 9.00 -8.30
N ILE A 136 -12.70 8.03 -8.14
CA ILE A 136 -12.45 6.81 -7.36
C ILE A 136 -12.25 5.54 -8.19
N ALA A 137 -12.11 5.66 -9.51
CA ALA A 137 -11.96 4.51 -10.42
C ALA A 137 -10.70 3.66 -10.16
N GLN A 138 -9.72 4.18 -9.43
CA GLN A 138 -8.51 3.43 -9.06
C GLN A 138 -8.72 2.55 -7.81
N HIS A 139 -9.80 2.79 -7.06
CA HIS A 139 -10.08 2.16 -5.76
C HIS A 139 -11.30 1.23 -5.81
N TYR A 140 -12.21 1.44 -6.78
CA TYR A 140 -13.44 0.68 -6.90
C TYR A 140 -13.72 0.28 -8.35
N LYS A 141 -14.24 -0.92 -8.51
CA LYS A 141 -14.87 -1.34 -9.77
C LYS A 141 -16.33 -0.87 -9.80
N PRO A 142 -16.87 -0.53 -10.98
CA PRO A 142 -18.26 -0.08 -11.09
C PRO A 142 -19.28 -1.03 -10.44
N GLU A 143 -19.07 -2.34 -10.60
CA GLU A 143 -19.98 -3.39 -10.12
C GLU A 143 -20.07 -3.46 -8.59
N GLU A 144 -19.02 -3.01 -7.88
CA GLU A 144 -18.96 -3.02 -6.43
C GLU A 144 -19.84 -1.94 -5.80
N LEU A 145 -20.17 -0.91 -6.57
CA LEU A 145 -20.87 0.29 -6.10
C LEU A 145 -22.36 0.32 -6.47
N VAL A 146 -22.75 -0.40 -7.54
CA VAL A 146 -24.15 -0.48 -7.96
C VAL A 146 -25.00 -1.12 -6.85
N GLY A 147 -26.14 -0.52 -6.57
CA GLY A 147 -27.07 -0.92 -5.51
C GLY A 147 -26.67 -0.45 -4.09
N LYS A 148 -25.49 0.16 -3.94
CA LYS A 148 -25.05 0.68 -2.63
C LYS A 148 -25.63 2.08 -2.38
N GLN A 149 -25.84 2.38 -1.09
CA GLN A 149 -26.16 3.72 -0.63
C GLN A 149 -24.89 4.50 -0.32
N VAL A 150 -24.82 5.73 -0.82
CA VAL A 150 -23.67 6.63 -0.66
C VAL A 150 -24.14 7.99 -0.16
N LEU A 151 -23.27 8.68 0.57
CA LEU A 151 -23.51 10.05 0.97
C LEU A 151 -22.95 10.99 -0.11
N PHE A 152 -23.73 11.99 -0.46
CA PHE A 152 -23.30 13.01 -1.43
C PHE A 152 -23.82 14.41 -1.04
N ILE A 153 -23.13 15.43 -1.50
CA ILE A 153 -23.57 16.82 -1.39
C ILE A 153 -24.40 17.14 -2.63
N ALA A 154 -25.65 17.51 -2.42
CA ALA A 154 -26.65 17.72 -3.47
C ALA A 154 -26.66 19.13 -4.05
N ASN A 155 -26.30 20.15 -3.25
CA ASN A 155 -26.42 21.56 -3.61
C ASN A 155 -25.10 22.21 -4.05
N LEU A 156 -24.15 21.44 -4.56
CA LEU A 156 -22.96 21.98 -5.21
C LEU A 156 -23.30 22.46 -6.62
N ALA A 157 -22.66 23.55 -7.03
CA ALA A 157 -22.73 24.01 -8.41
C ALA A 157 -22.26 22.93 -9.38
N PRO A 158 -22.96 22.68 -10.49
CA PRO A 158 -22.60 21.65 -11.45
C PRO A 158 -21.19 21.86 -12.00
N ARG A 159 -20.40 20.80 -12.00
CA ARG A 159 -19.01 20.81 -12.50
C ARG A 159 -18.95 20.19 -13.89
N GLN A 160 -18.50 20.96 -14.86
CA GLN A 160 -18.24 20.47 -16.22
C GLN A 160 -16.82 19.88 -16.34
N PHE A 161 -16.74 18.72 -17.00
CA PHE A 161 -15.49 18.08 -17.37
C PHE A 161 -15.17 18.28 -18.86
N LYS A 162 -13.89 18.18 -19.24
CA LYS A 162 -13.41 18.44 -20.60
C LYS A 162 -14.08 17.58 -21.71
N ASN A 163 -14.68 16.46 -21.33
CA ASN A 163 -15.39 15.53 -22.23
C ASN A 163 -16.90 15.82 -22.34
N GLY A 164 -17.37 16.95 -21.84
CA GLY A 164 -18.77 17.36 -21.84
C GLY A 164 -19.63 16.73 -20.74
N LEU A 165 -19.06 15.88 -19.87
CA LEU A 165 -19.78 15.36 -18.69
C LEU A 165 -19.99 16.48 -17.67
N VAL A 166 -21.17 16.48 -17.05
CA VAL A 166 -21.53 17.38 -15.95
C VAL A 166 -21.73 16.53 -14.69
N SER A 167 -21.14 16.95 -13.58
CA SER A 167 -21.40 16.37 -12.26
C SER A 167 -22.28 17.32 -11.46
N GLU A 168 -23.42 16.81 -10.98
CA GLU A 168 -24.47 17.57 -10.26
C GLU A 168 -24.41 17.33 -8.77
N GLY A 169 -23.22 17.12 -8.23
CA GLY A 169 -22.96 16.90 -6.81
C GLY A 169 -21.61 16.25 -6.59
N MET A 170 -21.34 15.86 -5.35
CA MET A 170 -20.08 15.24 -4.97
C MET A 170 -20.33 14.09 -3.98
N ILE A 171 -19.90 12.88 -4.33
CA ILE A 171 -19.88 11.75 -3.40
C ILE A 171 -18.82 11.99 -2.33
N LEU A 172 -19.16 11.75 -1.08
CA LEU A 172 -18.25 11.86 0.05
C LEU A 172 -17.40 10.58 0.15
N SER A 173 -16.10 10.77 0.31
CA SER A 173 -15.16 9.68 0.56
C SER A 173 -14.09 10.11 1.56
N ALA A 174 -13.63 9.16 2.35
CA ALA A 174 -12.51 9.33 3.26
C ALA A 174 -11.22 8.85 2.58
N GLU A 175 -10.14 9.59 2.74
CA GLU A 175 -8.82 9.20 2.29
C GLU A 175 -8.06 8.54 3.44
N ASN A 176 -7.51 7.36 3.18
CA ASN A 176 -6.72 6.59 4.11
C ASN A 176 -5.23 7.03 4.05
N TYR A 177 -4.42 6.58 5.02
CA TYR A 177 -2.98 6.88 5.11
C TYR A 177 -2.18 6.44 3.88
N ASP A 178 -2.63 5.44 3.14
CA ASP A 178 -2.01 4.91 1.92
C ASP A 178 -2.52 5.57 0.63
N GLY A 179 -3.33 6.63 0.76
CA GLY A 179 -3.96 7.32 -0.36
C GLY A 179 -5.16 6.57 -0.96
N SER A 180 -5.55 5.43 -0.40
CA SER A 180 -6.77 4.75 -0.80
C SER A 180 -8.01 5.53 -0.36
N LEU A 181 -9.07 5.52 -1.19
CA LEU A 181 -10.32 6.20 -0.91
C LEU A 181 -11.39 5.21 -0.47
N ALA A 182 -12.07 5.52 0.62
CA ALA A 182 -13.25 4.78 1.09
C ALA A 182 -14.50 5.64 0.89
N VAL A 183 -15.45 5.15 0.12
CA VAL A 183 -16.75 5.82 -0.07
C VAL A 183 -17.55 5.72 1.22
N THR A 184 -18.14 6.83 1.65
CA THR A 184 -19.01 6.85 2.83
C THR A 184 -20.34 6.18 2.53
N SER A 185 -20.73 5.25 3.39
CA SER A 185 -22.00 4.52 3.31
C SER A 185 -22.65 4.44 4.69
N LEU A 186 -23.90 4.05 4.73
CA LEU A 186 -24.66 3.91 5.95
C LEU A 186 -24.61 2.50 6.51
N LEU A 187 -24.64 2.37 7.84
CA LEU A 187 -24.73 1.06 8.52
C LEU A 187 -26.12 0.42 8.39
N LYS A 188 -27.14 1.25 8.15
CA LYS A 188 -28.53 0.80 7.94
C LYS A 188 -29.07 1.47 6.70
N GLU A 189 -29.86 0.75 5.95
CA GLU A 189 -30.55 1.25 4.78
C GLU A 189 -31.61 2.28 5.16
N VAL A 190 -31.65 3.38 4.42
CA VAL A 190 -32.67 4.44 4.55
C VAL A 190 -33.26 4.76 3.18
N LYS A 191 -34.33 5.51 3.13
CA LYS A 191 -34.92 5.96 1.86
C LYS A 191 -33.94 6.90 1.13
N PRO A 192 -33.74 6.74 -0.19
CA PRO A 192 -33.00 7.72 -0.99
C PRO A 192 -33.58 9.12 -0.79
N GLY A 193 -32.72 10.13 -0.74
CA GLY A 193 -33.10 11.51 -0.46
C GLY A 193 -33.15 11.90 1.01
N SER A 194 -32.95 10.93 1.93
CA SER A 194 -32.85 11.27 3.36
C SER A 194 -31.69 12.24 3.62
N GLU A 195 -31.95 13.29 4.35
CA GLU A 195 -30.96 14.30 4.74
C GLU A 195 -30.08 13.78 5.87
N VAL A 196 -28.81 14.14 5.81
CA VAL A 196 -27.82 13.89 6.86
C VAL A 196 -27.70 15.15 7.72
N LYS A 197 -27.96 14.98 9.01
CA LYS A 197 -27.99 16.07 10.01
C LYS A 197 -26.93 15.83 11.06
#